data_f62f48f293863fdd4a764a8ced9dba11
#
_entry.id   f62f48f293863fdd4a764a8ced9dba11
#
_cell.length_a   1.000
_cell.length_b   1.000
_cell.length_c   1.000
_cell.angle_alpha   90.00
_cell.angle_beta   90.00
_cell.angle_gamma   90.00
#
_symmetry.space_group_name_H-M   'P 1'
#
loop_
_entity.id
_entity.type
_entity.pdbx_description
1 polymer ?
#
loop_
_entity_poly.entity_id
_entity_poly.type
_entity_poly.pdbx_seq_one_letter_code
_entity_poly.pdbx_strand_id
1 'polypeptide(L)'
;MIQERFPLSIGEELVRNERTLLARVEDGKLMMNADSVKFLVLHCSATRCNQDYSVEQLRRDHKSRGFYDVGYHFYIRKDGSMTQHRFLLEVGAHARPFNRCSIGICYEGGQNEHAQPCDTRTPEQTERIVDVLSRLHRLFPKAKIVGHRDLPGTTPKECPCLDAHALFGWIEGL
;
A
#
# COMPACT_ATOMS: atom_id res chain seq x y z
N MET A 1 0.14 -15.79 8.75
CA MET A 1 1.10 -15.40 9.58
C MET A 1 1.24 -13.91 9.60
N ILE A 2 1.80 -13.22 8.62
CA ILE A 2 1.78 -11.76 8.57
C ILE A 2 0.35 -11.22 8.50
N GLN A 3 -0.50 -11.93 7.80
CA GLN A 3 -1.89 -11.60 7.57
C GLN A 3 -2.71 -11.42 8.86
N GLU A 4 -2.36 -12.16 9.90
CA GLU A 4 -3.09 -12.13 11.17
C GLU A 4 -2.91 -10.85 11.98
N ARG A 5 -1.88 -10.09 11.66
CA ARG A 5 -1.64 -8.81 12.33
C ARG A 5 -2.61 -7.74 11.90
N PHE A 6 -3.22 -7.94 10.78
CA PHE A 6 -4.15 -7.02 10.20
C PHE A 6 -5.54 -7.63 10.26
N PRO A 7 -6.56 -6.90 10.35
CA PRO A 7 -6.75 -5.47 10.55
C PRO A 7 -7.09 -5.09 11.99
N LEU A 8 -6.87 -5.99 12.91
CA LEU A 8 -7.45 -5.94 14.25
C LEU A 8 -6.97 -4.75 15.08
N SER A 9 -5.84 -4.19 14.77
CA SER A 9 -5.20 -3.23 15.65
C SER A 9 -4.29 -2.23 14.95
N ILE A 10 -4.72 -1.64 13.83
CA ILE A 10 -3.89 -0.62 13.16
C ILE A 10 -3.47 0.48 14.13
N GLY A 11 -4.39 0.96 14.98
CA GLY A 11 -4.08 2.00 15.96
C GLY A 11 -3.09 1.51 17.02
N GLU A 12 -3.32 0.31 17.55
CA GLU A 12 -2.41 -0.30 18.52
C GLU A 12 -1.06 -0.62 17.89
N GLU A 13 -1.06 -1.09 16.64
CA GLU A 13 0.14 -1.36 15.89
C GLU A 13 0.97 -0.10 15.68
N LEU A 14 0.32 1.02 15.35
CA LEU A 14 1.00 2.30 15.21
C LEU A 14 1.66 2.73 16.52
N VAL A 15 0.94 2.70 17.63
CA VAL A 15 1.48 3.10 18.95
C VAL A 15 2.65 2.21 19.33
N ARG A 16 2.53 0.91 19.14
CA ARG A 16 3.60 -0.04 19.40
C ARG A 16 4.81 0.22 18.53
N ASN A 17 4.56 0.44 17.23
CA ASN A 17 5.61 0.69 16.26
C ASN A 17 6.31 2.02 16.51
N GLU A 18 5.59 3.08 16.87
CA GLU A 18 6.23 4.36 17.22
C GLU A 18 7.26 4.18 18.33
N ARG A 19 6.90 3.47 19.39
CA ARG A 19 7.82 3.19 20.49
C ARG A 19 9.04 2.39 20.04
N THR A 20 8.82 1.37 19.23
CA THR A 20 9.87 0.52 18.68
C THR A 20 10.74 1.29 17.70
N LEU A 21 10.09 2.09 16.84
CA LEU A 21 10.75 2.79 15.75
C LEU A 21 11.57 3.98 16.24
N LEU A 22 11.15 4.67 17.29
CA LEU A 22 11.95 5.75 17.88
C LEU A 22 13.32 5.25 18.30
N ALA A 23 13.42 4.01 18.76
CA ALA A 23 14.70 3.38 19.09
C ALA A 23 15.55 3.04 17.85
N ARG A 24 14.96 3.05 16.65
CA ARG A 24 15.61 2.66 15.37
C ARG A 24 15.79 3.83 14.40
N VAL A 25 15.42 5.02 14.81
CA VAL A 25 15.50 6.24 13.97
C VAL A 25 16.90 6.46 13.38
N GLU A 26 17.93 6.06 14.11
CA GLU A 26 19.32 6.18 13.68
C GLU A 26 19.65 5.44 12.39
N ASP A 27 18.87 4.38 12.06
CA ASP A 27 19.11 3.60 10.86
C ASP A 27 18.66 4.33 9.57
N GLY A 28 18.01 5.49 9.68
CA GLY A 28 17.55 6.28 8.54
C GLY A 28 16.47 5.62 7.70
N LYS A 29 15.87 4.55 8.21
CA LYS A 29 14.87 3.74 7.48
C LYS A 29 13.43 4.05 7.89
N LEU A 30 13.20 5.04 8.73
CA LEU A 30 11.90 5.31 9.31
C LEU A 30 11.47 6.75 9.03
N MET A 31 10.16 6.93 8.88
CA MET A 31 9.54 8.25 8.91
C MET A 31 9.63 8.82 10.32
N MET A 32 9.73 10.14 10.44
CA MET A 32 9.95 10.77 11.74
C MET A 32 8.78 10.59 12.69
N ASN A 33 7.54 10.73 12.17
CA ASN A 33 6.32 10.60 12.96
C ASN A 33 5.11 10.46 12.01
N ALA A 34 3.91 10.37 12.58
CA ALA A 34 2.68 10.25 11.81
C ALA A 34 2.44 11.45 10.86
N ASP A 35 2.86 12.66 11.25
CA ASP A 35 2.70 13.85 10.41
C ASP A 35 3.58 13.81 9.14
N SER A 36 4.57 12.94 9.10
CA SER A 36 5.37 12.71 7.89
C SER A 36 4.56 12.06 6.77
N VAL A 37 3.47 11.35 7.09
CA VAL A 37 2.66 10.67 6.10
C VAL A 37 1.76 11.67 5.39
N LYS A 38 2.08 11.95 4.12
CA LYS A 38 1.35 12.89 3.27
C LYS A 38 0.39 12.20 2.31
N PHE A 39 0.67 10.94 1.96
CA PHE A 39 -0.09 10.20 0.95
C PHE A 39 -0.34 8.76 1.38
N LEU A 40 -1.55 8.30 1.09
CA LEU A 40 -1.90 6.89 1.05
C LEU A 40 -1.99 6.53 -0.43
N VAL A 41 -1.03 5.74 -0.91
CA VAL A 41 -0.85 5.49 -2.33
C VAL A 41 -1.38 4.12 -2.71
N LEU A 42 -2.38 4.10 -3.59
CA LEU A 42 -2.93 2.87 -4.11
C LEU A 42 -2.15 2.43 -5.34
N HIS A 43 -1.79 1.14 -5.37
CA HIS A 43 -1.09 0.47 -6.46
C HIS A 43 -1.86 -0.75 -6.93
N CYS A 44 -1.51 -1.25 -8.10
CA CYS A 44 -1.82 -2.61 -8.54
C CYS A 44 -0.52 -3.39 -8.75
N SER A 45 -0.61 -4.71 -8.71
CA SER A 45 0.56 -5.56 -8.97
C SER A 45 0.96 -5.60 -10.45
N ALA A 46 0.12 -5.06 -11.33
CA ALA A 46 0.28 -5.12 -12.78
C ALA A 46 0.40 -6.57 -13.27
N THR A 47 -0.50 -7.41 -12.81
CA THR A 47 -0.60 -8.83 -13.18
C THR A 47 -1.96 -9.12 -13.78
N ARG A 48 -2.03 -10.18 -14.59
CA ARG A 48 -3.26 -10.55 -15.28
C ARG A 48 -4.33 -11.04 -14.31
N CYS A 49 -5.58 -10.66 -14.56
CA CYS A 49 -6.70 -11.02 -13.70
C CYS A 49 -6.98 -12.53 -13.64
N ASN A 50 -6.55 -13.29 -14.65
CA ASN A 50 -6.70 -14.75 -14.71
C ASN A 50 -5.49 -15.53 -14.21
N GLN A 51 -4.56 -14.88 -13.55
CA GLN A 51 -3.36 -15.49 -12.96
C GLN A 51 -3.28 -15.11 -11.48
N ASP A 52 -2.79 -16.05 -10.67
CA ASP A 52 -2.50 -15.77 -9.27
C ASP A 52 -1.12 -15.14 -9.14
N TYR A 53 -1.03 -14.14 -8.28
CA TYR A 53 0.25 -13.52 -7.93
C TYR A 53 0.42 -13.57 -6.42
N SER A 54 0.98 -14.68 -5.95
CA SER A 54 1.09 -14.97 -4.51
C SER A 54 2.00 -13.96 -3.78
N VAL A 55 1.84 -13.89 -2.48
CA VAL A 55 2.72 -13.09 -1.62
C VAL A 55 4.18 -13.50 -1.81
N GLU A 56 4.45 -14.80 -1.91
CA GLU A 56 5.80 -15.34 -2.10
C GLU A 56 6.39 -14.91 -3.44
N GLN A 57 5.58 -14.91 -4.51
CA GLN A 57 6.01 -14.45 -5.82
C GLN A 57 6.33 -12.96 -5.80
N LEU A 58 5.43 -12.15 -5.22
CA LEU A 58 5.64 -10.71 -5.06
C LEU A 58 6.94 -10.43 -4.28
N ARG A 59 7.17 -11.15 -3.20
CA ARG A 59 8.38 -11.00 -2.39
C ARG A 59 9.64 -11.33 -3.18
N ARG A 60 9.63 -12.44 -3.92
CA ARG A 60 10.78 -12.83 -4.77
C ARG A 60 11.08 -11.76 -5.80
N ASP A 61 10.05 -11.26 -6.47
CA ASP A 61 10.22 -10.25 -7.52
C ASP A 61 10.78 -8.95 -6.94
N HIS A 62 10.30 -8.52 -5.79
CA HIS A 62 10.82 -7.32 -5.13
C HIS A 62 12.26 -7.52 -4.63
N LYS A 63 12.57 -8.67 -4.05
CA LYS A 63 13.94 -8.97 -3.63
C LYS A 63 14.91 -9.04 -4.81
N SER A 64 14.48 -9.58 -5.95
CA SER A 64 15.29 -9.60 -7.15
C SER A 64 15.59 -8.20 -7.69
N ARG A 65 14.77 -7.21 -7.34
CA ARG A 65 14.97 -5.79 -7.67
C ARG A 65 15.82 -5.05 -6.64
N GLY A 66 16.32 -5.74 -5.63
CA GLY A 66 17.17 -5.18 -4.59
C GLY A 66 16.44 -4.69 -3.34
N PHE A 67 15.14 -4.91 -3.22
CA PHE A 67 14.39 -4.57 -2.02
C PHE A 67 14.65 -5.62 -0.94
N TYR A 68 14.70 -5.22 0.33
CA TYR A 68 14.93 -6.19 1.40
C TYR A 68 13.67 -7.04 1.69
N ASP A 69 12.51 -6.57 1.31
CA ASP A 69 11.23 -7.27 1.39
C ASP A 69 10.25 -6.62 0.40
N VAL A 70 8.96 -7.03 0.43
CA VAL A 70 7.90 -6.40 -0.35
C VAL A 70 7.93 -4.88 -0.13
N GLY A 71 7.87 -4.12 -1.20
CA GLY A 71 7.98 -2.65 -1.14
C GLY A 71 6.72 -1.95 -0.63
N TYR A 72 5.57 -2.61 -0.70
CA TYR A 72 4.31 -2.09 -0.18
C TYR A 72 4.17 -2.34 1.31
N HIS A 73 3.39 -1.51 1.98
CA HIS A 73 3.01 -1.77 3.37
C HIS A 73 1.94 -2.86 3.43
N PHE A 74 0.98 -2.84 2.49
CA PHE A 74 -0.12 -3.80 2.43
C PHE A 74 -0.29 -4.37 1.03
N TYR A 75 -0.62 -5.66 0.96
CA TYR A 75 -0.94 -6.35 -0.29
C TYR A 75 -2.27 -7.07 -0.15
N ILE A 76 -3.20 -6.80 -1.07
CA ILE A 76 -4.58 -7.31 -1.06
C ILE A 76 -4.76 -8.28 -2.21
N ARG A 77 -5.01 -9.56 -1.89
CA ARG A 77 -5.26 -10.60 -2.87
C ARG A 77 -6.68 -10.48 -3.46
N LYS A 78 -6.94 -11.20 -4.54
CA LYS A 78 -8.23 -11.18 -5.25
C LYS A 78 -9.42 -11.52 -4.35
N ASP A 79 -9.23 -12.39 -3.36
CA ASP A 79 -10.26 -12.78 -2.40
C ASP A 79 -10.46 -11.76 -1.25
N GLY A 80 -9.75 -10.65 -1.30
CA GLY A 80 -9.81 -9.61 -0.27
C GLY A 80 -8.91 -9.86 0.93
N SER A 81 -8.21 -11.00 0.99
CA SER A 81 -7.22 -11.23 2.05
C SER A 81 -6.07 -10.24 1.93
N MET A 82 -5.53 -9.79 3.07
CA MET A 82 -4.49 -8.77 3.09
C MET A 82 -3.34 -9.18 3.99
N THR A 83 -2.12 -8.89 3.53
CA THR A 83 -0.90 -9.09 4.29
C THR A 83 -0.21 -7.75 4.51
N GLN A 84 0.44 -7.60 5.67
CA GLN A 84 1.24 -6.44 6.01
C GLN A 84 2.73 -6.81 5.95
N HIS A 85 3.51 -6.02 5.24
CA HIS A 85 4.93 -6.30 5.00
C HIS A 85 5.87 -5.29 5.62
N ARG A 86 5.36 -4.11 5.97
CA ARG A 86 6.14 -3.05 6.60
C ARG A 86 5.36 -2.44 7.75
N PHE A 87 6.06 -1.97 8.75
CA PHE A 87 5.44 -1.17 9.80
C PHE A 87 4.93 0.14 9.21
N LEU A 88 3.92 0.75 9.82
CA LEU A 88 3.26 1.91 9.24
C LEU A 88 4.21 3.08 8.97
N LEU A 89 5.15 3.35 9.87
CA LEU A 89 6.12 4.43 9.68
C LEU A 89 7.43 3.96 9.02
N GLU A 90 7.52 2.71 8.64
CA GLU A 90 8.66 2.20 7.88
C GLU A 90 8.60 2.73 6.45
N VAL A 91 9.73 3.24 5.96
CA VAL A 91 9.83 3.74 4.59
C VAL A 91 9.71 2.56 3.62
N GLY A 92 8.73 2.62 2.73
CA GLY A 92 8.52 1.60 1.71
C GLY A 92 9.42 1.77 0.49
N ALA A 93 9.21 0.91 -0.50
CA ALA A 93 9.86 0.98 -1.80
C ALA A 93 8.79 0.80 -2.89
N HIS A 94 7.96 1.83 -3.09
CA HIS A 94 6.78 1.72 -3.95
C HIS A 94 6.47 2.98 -4.78
N ALA A 95 6.95 4.15 -4.39
CA ALA A 95 6.58 5.42 -5.04
C ALA A 95 7.71 6.46 -4.95
N ARG A 96 8.89 6.10 -5.44
CA ARG A 96 10.02 7.04 -5.46
C ARG A 96 9.65 8.28 -6.29
N PRO A 97 9.89 9.51 -5.79
CA PRO A 97 10.64 9.89 -4.58
C PRO A 97 9.79 10.08 -3.31
N PHE A 98 8.56 9.57 -3.27
CA PHE A 98 7.60 9.80 -2.17
C PHE A 98 7.60 8.71 -1.10
N ASN A 99 8.55 7.78 -1.13
CA ASN A 99 8.59 6.67 -0.16
C ASN A 99 8.67 7.14 1.30
N ARG A 100 9.33 8.27 1.56
CA ARG A 100 9.51 8.78 2.93
C ARG A 100 8.28 9.52 3.47
N CYS A 101 7.26 9.71 2.69
CA CYS A 101 6.08 10.44 3.11
C CYS A 101 4.77 9.75 2.70
N SER A 102 4.81 8.43 2.50
CA SER A 102 3.64 7.71 2.03
C SER A 102 3.55 6.28 2.58
N ILE A 103 2.33 5.76 2.55
CA ILE A 103 2.04 4.35 2.81
C ILE A 103 1.51 3.76 1.51
N GLY A 104 2.08 2.63 1.09
CA GLY A 104 1.70 1.95 -0.14
C GLY A 104 0.75 0.78 0.12
N ILE A 105 -0.38 0.77 -0.59
CA ILE A 105 -1.39 -0.28 -0.57
C ILE A 105 -1.52 -0.81 -2.00
N CYS A 106 -1.30 -2.10 -2.20
CA CYS A 106 -1.35 -2.72 -3.51
C CYS A 106 -2.45 -3.78 -3.58
N TYR A 107 -3.26 -3.76 -4.66
CA TYR A 107 -4.18 -4.86 -4.94
C TYR A 107 -3.62 -5.76 -6.05
N GLU A 108 -3.88 -7.05 -5.93
CA GLU A 108 -3.50 -8.05 -6.93
C GLU A 108 -4.34 -7.86 -8.20
N GLY A 109 -3.68 -7.60 -9.33
CA GLY A 109 -4.36 -7.40 -10.61
C GLY A 109 -3.84 -6.17 -11.36
N GLY A 110 -4.75 -5.49 -12.06
CA GLY A 110 -4.43 -4.30 -12.85
C GLY A 110 -4.21 -4.58 -14.32
N GLN A 111 -4.32 -5.84 -14.76
CA GLN A 111 -4.28 -6.20 -16.17
C GLN A 111 -5.41 -7.18 -16.51
N ASN A 112 -5.99 -7.01 -17.70
CA ASN A 112 -6.94 -7.99 -18.24
C ASN A 112 -6.20 -9.27 -18.70
N GLU A 113 -6.95 -10.23 -19.27
CA GLU A 113 -6.37 -11.50 -19.73
C GLU A 113 -5.31 -11.34 -20.82
N HIS A 114 -5.31 -10.20 -21.52
CA HIS A 114 -4.36 -9.88 -22.59
C HIS A 114 -3.21 -8.99 -22.10
N ALA A 115 -3.00 -8.89 -20.81
CA ALA A 115 -1.96 -8.07 -20.19
C ALA A 115 -2.09 -6.56 -20.48
N GLN A 116 -3.30 -6.09 -20.76
CA GLN A 116 -3.59 -4.67 -20.95
C GLN A 116 -4.00 -4.04 -19.62
N PRO A 117 -3.58 -2.79 -19.32
CA PRO A 117 -4.01 -2.09 -18.11
C PRO A 117 -5.54 -2.03 -18.01
N CYS A 118 -6.05 -2.43 -16.85
CA CYS A 118 -7.49 -2.52 -16.61
C CYS A 118 -7.75 -2.51 -15.09
N ASP A 119 -8.83 -1.89 -14.68
CA ASP A 119 -9.32 -2.01 -13.30
C ASP A 119 -9.95 -3.39 -13.12
N THR A 120 -9.19 -4.31 -12.53
CA THR A 120 -9.59 -5.70 -12.32
C THR A 120 -9.96 -6.00 -10.87
N ARG A 121 -10.14 -4.95 -10.01
CA ARG A 121 -10.49 -5.21 -8.61
C ARG A 121 -11.76 -6.04 -8.51
N THR A 122 -11.73 -6.98 -7.58
CA THR A 122 -12.91 -7.73 -7.18
C THR A 122 -13.73 -6.93 -6.17
N PRO A 123 -15.01 -7.29 -5.94
CA PRO A 123 -15.79 -6.70 -4.85
C PRO A 123 -15.11 -6.86 -3.49
N GLU A 124 -14.49 -8.01 -3.24
CA GLU A 124 -13.77 -8.31 -2.01
C GLU A 124 -12.54 -7.42 -1.84
N GLN A 125 -11.84 -7.13 -2.92
CA GLN A 125 -10.73 -6.16 -2.90
C GLN A 125 -11.23 -4.75 -2.62
N THR A 126 -12.34 -4.35 -3.21
CA THR A 126 -12.93 -3.03 -2.96
C THR A 126 -13.29 -2.85 -1.50
N GLU A 127 -13.93 -3.84 -0.88
CA GLU A 127 -14.24 -3.83 0.55
C GLU A 127 -12.98 -3.68 1.40
N ARG A 128 -11.94 -4.43 1.08
CA ARG A 128 -10.68 -4.37 1.83
C ARG A 128 -9.95 -3.05 1.64
N ILE A 129 -9.98 -2.50 0.44
CA ILE A 129 -9.39 -1.18 0.15
C ILE A 129 -10.09 -0.10 0.99
N VAL A 130 -11.41 -0.10 1.01
CA VAL A 130 -12.18 0.85 1.82
C VAL A 130 -11.85 0.68 3.30
N ASP A 131 -11.80 -0.56 3.80
CA ASP A 131 -11.48 -0.84 5.20
C ASP A 131 -10.09 -0.32 5.57
N VAL A 132 -9.06 -0.65 4.82
CA VAL A 132 -7.69 -0.24 5.16
C VAL A 132 -7.51 1.27 5.01
N LEU A 133 -8.05 1.88 3.96
CA LEU A 133 -7.94 3.33 3.77
C LEU A 133 -8.67 4.09 4.88
N SER A 134 -9.85 3.63 5.31
CA SER A 134 -10.60 4.26 6.39
C SER A 134 -9.84 4.21 7.72
N ARG A 135 -9.22 3.08 8.01
CA ARG A 135 -8.40 2.91 9.23
C ARG A 135 -7.14 3.78 9.17
N LEU A 136 -6.47 3.80 8.02
CA LEU A 136 -5.29 4.64 7.84
C LEU A 136 -5.63 6.12 7.90
N HIS A 137 -6.78 6.53 7.38
CA HIS A 137 -7.24 7.91 7.47
C HIS A 137 -7.40 8.38 8.92
N ARG A 138 -7.89 7.51 9.79
CA ARG A 138 -8.01 7.85 11.24
C ARG A 138 -6.64 8.11 11.87
N LEU A 139 -5.62 7.39 11.44
CA LEU A 139 -4.27 7.54 11.96
C LEU A 139 -3.51 8.68 11.30
N PHE A 140 -3.80 8.95 10.03
CA PHE A 140 -3.14 9.95 9.21
C PHE A 140 -4.17 10.86 8.54
N PRO A 141 -4.90 11.68 9.33
CA PRO A 141 -6.06 12.41 8.81
C PRO A 141 -5.72 13.48 7.76
N LYS A 142 -4.45 13.88 7.67
CA LYS A 142 -3.99 14.86 6.68
C LYS A 142 -3.48 14.21 5.40
N ALA A 143 -3.31 12.89 5.38
CA ALA A 143 -2.79 12.19 4.20
C ALA A 143 -3.85 12.15 3.11
N LYS A 144 -3.41 12.37 1.86
CA LYS A 144 -4.27 12.33 0.68
C LYS A 144 -4.27 10.93 0.07
N ILE A 145 -5.44 10.48 -0.35
CA ILE A 145 -5.62 9.21 -1.05
C ILE A 145 -5.37 9.46 -2.54
N VAL A 146 -4.34 8.83 -3.07
CA VAL A 146 -3.92 9.01 -4.47
C VAL A 146 -3.57 7.67 -5.10
N GLY A 147 -3.62 7.60 -6.42
CA GLY A 147 -3.02 6.50 -7.17
C GLY A 147 -1.55 6.79 -7.42
N HIS A 148 -0.76 5.75 -7.67
CA HIS A 148 0.66 5.91 -7.98
C HIS A 148 0.85 6.84 -9.18
N ARG A 149 0.02 6.73 -10.21
CA ARG A 149 0.09 7.58 -11.42
C ARG A 149 -0.19 9.05 -11.15
N ASP A 150 -0.80 9.38 -10.01
CA ASP A 150 -1.14 10.76 -9.66
C ASP A 150 0.03 11.53 -9.06
N LEU A 151 1.09 10.82 -8.65
CA LEU A 151 2.27 11.44 -8.03
C LEU A 151 3.26 11.89 -9.10
N PRO A 152 3.68 13.18 -9.09
CA PRO A 152 4.61 13.68 -10.09
C PRO A 152 5.99 13.02 -9.98
N GLY A 153 6.61 12.80 -11.14
CA GLY A 153 7.97 12.25 -11.20
C GLY A 153 8.06 10.75 -10.94
N THR A 154 6.92 10.05 -10.83
CA THR A 154 6.90 8.59 -10.74
C THR A 154 6.82 7.95 -12.12
N THR A 155 7.31 6.71 -12.24
CA THR A 155 7.46 6.05 -13.54
C THR A 155 6.21 5.33 -14.08
N PRO A 156 5.34 4.70 -13.29
CA PRO A 156 4.21 3.99 -13.86
C PRO A 156 3.12 4.95 -14.33
N LYS A 157 2.76 4.82 -15.60
CA LYS A 157 1.76 5.68 -16.21
C LYS A 157 0.32 5.27 -15.89
N GLU A 158 0.09 4.00 -15.59
CA GLU A 158 -1.27 3.43 -15.46
C GLU A 158 -1.61 2.99 -14.04
N CYS A 159 -0.63 2.54 -13.26
CA CYS A 159 -0.86 2.05 -11.89
C CYS A 159 -1.54 3.13 -11.03
N PRO A 160 -2.64 2.84 -10.37
CA PRO A 160 -3.27 1.55 -10.10
C PRO A 160 -4.33 1.09 -11.11
N CYS A 161 -4.37 1.63 -12.29
CA CYS A 161 -5.34 1.32 -13.36
C CYS A 161 -6.78 1.70 -13.00
N LEU A 162 -6.94 2.66 -12.11
CA LEU A 162 -8.21 3.24 -11.69
C LEU A 162 -7.97 4.65 -11.15
N ASP A 163 -9.03 5.43 -11.04
CA ASP A 163 -8.96 6.75 -10.41
C ASP A 163 -9.17 6.62 -8.90
N ALA A 164 -8.08 6.55 -8.16
CA ALA A 164 -8.12 6.34 -6.71
C ALA A 164 -8.86 7.47 -5.98
N HIS A 165 -8.66 8.71 -6.40
CA HIS A 165 -9.33 9.84 -5.77
C HIS A 165 -10.83 9.85 -6.04
N ALA A 166 -11.24 9.59 -7.29
CA ALA A 166 -12.66 9.54 -7.64
C ALA A 166 -13.39 8.43 -6.88
N LEU A 167 -12.74 7.26 -6.70
CA LEU A 167 -13.35 6.10 -6.08
C LEU A 167 -13.29 6.11 -4.55
N PHE A 168 -12.24 6.65 -3.96
CA PHE A 168 -11.96 6.52 -2.53
C PHE A 168 -11.72 7.84 -1.82
N GLY A 169 -11.65 8.96 -2.54
CA GLY A 169 -11.39 10.27 -1.95
C GLY A 169 -12.41 10.72 -0.92
N TRP A 170 -13.63 10.20 -0.99
CA TRP A 170 -14.69 10.48 -0.01
C TRP A 170 -14.27 10.08 1.41
N ILE A 171 -13.35 9.13 1.56
CA ILE A 171 -12.85 8.69 2.86
C ILE A 171 -12.12 9.84 3.58
N GLU A 172 -11.50 10.76 2.84
CA GLU A 172 -10.81 11.91 3.42
C GLU A 172 -11.75 12.85 4.17
N GLY A 173 -13.05 12.74 3.94
CA GLY A 173 -14.07 13.54 4.62
C GLY A 173 -14.69 12.88 5.84
N LEU A 174 -14.27 11.71 6.22
CA LEU A 174 -14.82 10.99 7.37
C LEU A 174 -14.42 11.59 8.71
#